data_7a5af7c59e26f8c62a6035155dccbbdc
#
_entry.id   7a5af7c59e26f8c62a6035155dccbbdc
#
_cell.length_a   1.000
_cell.length_b   1.000
_cell.length_c   1.000
_cell.angle_alpha   90.00
_cell.angle_beta   90.00
_cell.angle_gamma   90.00
#
_symmetry.space_group_name_H-M   'P 1'
#
loop_
_entity.id
_entity.type
_entity.pdbx_description
1 polymer ?
#
loop_
_entity_poly.entity_id
_entity_poly.type
_entity_poly.pdbx_seq_one_letter_code
_entity_poly.pdbx_strand_id
1 'polypeptide(L)'
;MKALGKGSIASFLAAGLHVARVIIFIAFFGLAIASIVLPFLPMLADLAMRSDQLNFEGDFVFSFGDVIEVFYYFVTFGVLLYIVNRLLEILRTLRFGSPFVKENAVRFQRVGFALLFGEIAKIVFAILSMASDADIDLDIELFTWIGIAAVFVLAEVFHEGAKMKEEQDLTV
;
A
#
# COMPACT_ATOMS: atom_id res chain seq x y z
N MET A 1 23.79 -13.24 13.72
CA MET A 1 22.66 -13.52 12.77
C MET A 1 23.20 -13.37 11.36
N LYS A 2 23.01 -14.36 10.47
CA LYS A 2 23.42 -14.24 9.06
C LYS A 2 22.45 -13.27 8.35
N ALA A 3 22.97 -12.19 7.79
CA ALA A 3 22.16 -11.19 7.10
C ALA A 3 21.62 -11.70 5.76
N LEU A 4 22.31 -12.67 5.13
CA LEU A 4 22.02 -13.21 3.80
C LEU A 4 21.91 -14.74 3.84
N GLY A 5 21.01 -15.32 3.01
CA GLY A 5 20.81 -16.77 2.87
C GLY A 5 19.53 -17.32 3.49
N LYS A 6 19.32 -18.64 3.40
CA LYS A 6 18.19 -19.34 4.04
C LYS A 6 18.27 -19.21 5.57
N GLY A 7 17.21 -18.69 6.21
CA GLY A 7 17.15 -18.42 7.66
C GLY A 7 17.68 -17.03 8.06
N SER A 8 17.92 -16.13 7.12
CA SER A 8 18.36 -14.75 7.36
C SER A 8 17.19 -13.81 7.74
N ILE A 9 17.55 -12.62 8.26
CA ILE A 9 16.58 -11.51 8.49
C ILE A 9 15.75 -11.24 7.22
N ALA A 10 16.39 -11.26 6.04
CA ALA A 10 15.70 -11.07 4.76
C ALA A 10 14.64 -12.16 4.49
N SER A 11 14.85 -13.40 4.96
CA SER A 11 13.84 -14.47 4.84
C SER A 11 12.66 -14.25 5.76
N PHE A 12 12.89 -13.78 6.98
CA PHE A 12 11.83 -13.44 7.94
C PHE A 12 11.00 -12.26 7.45
N LEU A 13 11.66 -11.19 6.96
CA LEU A 13 10.99 -10.04 6.38
C LEU A 13 10.16 -10.43 5.15
N ALA A 14 10.70 -11.29 4.28
CA ALA A 14 9.95 -11.77 3.12
C ALA A 14 8.70 -12.56 3.53
N ALA A 15 8.78 -13.40 4.56
CA ALA A 15 7.62 -14.11 5.09
C ALA A 15 6.56 -13.12 5.63
N GLY A 16 6.98 -12.13 6.41
CA GLY A 16 6.09 -11.07 6.90
C GLY A 16 5.41 -10.29 5.76
N LEU A 17 6.17 -9.92 4.71
CA LEU A 17 5.61 -9.24 3.54
C LEU A 17 4.66 -10.14 2.73
N HIS A 18 4.90 -11.46 2.66
CA HIS A 18 3.93 -12.37 2.04
C HIS A 18 2.62 -12.42 2.82
N VAL A 19 2.68 -12.46 4.16
CA VAL A 19 1.47 -12.38 5.00
C VAL A 19 0.76 -11.04 4.79
N ALA A 20 1.49 -9.92 4.85
CA ALA A 20 0.92 -8.59 4.58
C ALA A 20 0.25 -8.52 3.19
N ARG A 21 0.88 -9.08 2.16
CA ARG A 21 0.32 -9.18 0.81
C ARG A 21 -1.01 -9.93 0.79
N VAL A 22 -1.11 -11.07 1.49
CA VAL A 22 -2.36 -11.85 1.58
C VAL A 22 -3.45 -11.03 2.29
N ILE A 23 -3.11 -10.36 3.40
CA ILE A 23 -4.05 -9.50 4.13
C ILE A 23 -4.57 -8.39 3.23
N ILE A 24 -3.68 -7.71 2.48
CA ILE A 24 -4.08 -6.64 1.54
C ILE A 24 -5.00 -7.19 0.43
N PHE A 25 -4.72 -8.38 -0.10
CA PHE A 25 -5.61 -9.00 -1.08
C PHE A 25 -7.00 -9.31 -0.51
N ILE A 26 -7.07 -9.82 0.73
CA ILE A 26 -8.35 -10.08 1.41
C ILE A 26 -9.10 -8.76 1.62
N ALA A 27 -8.42 -7.72 2.09
CA ALA A 27 -9.02 -6.40 2.29
C ALA A 27 -9.50 -5.78 0.97
N PHE A 28 -8.69 -5.87 -0.09
CA PHE A 28 -9.04 -5.39 -1.43
C PHE A 28 -10.28 -6.12 -2.00
N PHE A 29 -10.35 -7.44 -1.82
CA PHE A 29 -11.50 -8.24 -2.24
C PHE A 29 -12.74 -7.93 -1.40
N GLY A 30 -12.59 -7.79 -0.08
CA GLY A 30 -13.66 -7.35 0.81
C GLY A 30 -14.21 -5.97 0.42
N LEU A 31 -13.32 -5.01 0.10
CA LEU A 31 -13.70 -3.69 -0.39
C LEU A 31 -14.47 -3.77 -1.72
N ALA A 32 -14.04 -4.64 -2.65
CA ALA A 32 -14.73 -4.86 -3.92
C ALA A 32 -16.15 -5.40 -3.71
N ILE A 33 -16.33 -6.33 -2.77
CA ILE A 33 -17.67 -6.82 -2.39
C ILE A 33 -18.47 -5.69 -1.74
N ALA A 34 -17.90 -4.97 -0.78
CA ALA A 34 -18.54 -3.87 -0.10
C ALA A 34 -19.02 -2.79 -1.08
N SER A 35 -18.20 -2.42 -2.07
CA SER A 35 -18.57 -1.41 -3.08
C SER A 35 -19.77 -1.80 -3.93
N ILE A 36 -20.01 -3.12 -4.11
CA ILE A 36 -21.19 -3.63 -4.81
C ILE A 36 -22.42 -3.62 -3.89
N VAL A 37 -22.24 -3.95 -2.60
CA VAL A 37 -23.33 -4.13 -1.65
C VAL A 37 -23.82 -2.78 -1.08
N LEU A 38 -22.91 -1.83 -0.84
CA LEU A 38 -23.20 -0.53 -0.21
C LEU A 38 -24.40 0.21 -0.84
N PRO A 39 -24.50 0.35 -2.19
CA PRO A 39 -25.63 1.05 -2.80
C PRO A 39 -27.00 0.37 -2.56
N PHE A 40 -27.00 -0.92 -2.22
CA PHE A 40 -28.21 -1.69 -1.97
C PHE A 40 -28.58 -1.79 -0.47
N LEU A 41 -27.69 -1.33 0.43
CA LEU A 41 -27.93 -1.39 1.88
C LEU A 41 -29.23 -0.70 2.30
N PRO A 42 -29.61 0.49 1.81
CA PRO A 42 -30.87 1.13 2.18
C PRO A 42 -32.08 0.26 1.82
N MET A 43 -32.07 -0.36 0.64
CA MET A 43 -33.14 -1.25 0.18
C MET A 43 -33.20 -2.55 1.01
N LEU A 44 -32.03 -3.12 1.33
CA LEU A 44 -31.95 -4.34 2.17
C LEU A 44 -32.38 -4.07 3.61
N ALA A 45 -32.02 -2.91 4.17
CA ALA A 45 -32.46 -2.49 5.50
C ALA A 45 -33.99 -2.31 5.58
N ASP A 46 -34.61 -1.64 4.60
CA ASP A 46 -36.07 -1.48 4.52
C ASP A 46 -36.79 -2.83 4.41
N LEU A 47 -36.23 -3.77 3.64
CA LEU A 47 -36.77 -5.13 3.52
C LEU A 47 -36.68 -5.91 4.85
N ALA A 48 -35.54 -5.78 5.57
CA ALA A 48 -35.32 -6.44 6.84
C ALA A 48 -36.21 -5.87 7.95
N MET A 49 -36.44 -4.56 8.00
CA MET A 49 -37.35 -3.91 8.94
C MET A 49 -38.79 -4.34 8.72
N ARG A 50 -39.24 -4.58 7.49
CA ARG A 50 -40.57 -5.09 7.18
C ARG A 50 -40.80 -6.54 7.65
N SER A 51 -39.73 -7.31 7.87
CA SER A 51 -39.86 -8.72 8.32
C SER A 51 -39.97 -8.91 9.84
N ASP A 52 -39.99 -7.85 10.63
CA ASP A 52 -40.10 -7.82 12.11
C ASP A 52 -39.01 -8.65 12.85
N GLN A 53 -37.95 -9.07 12.13
CA GLN A 53 -36.90 -9.93 12.68
C GLN A 53 -35.66 -9.20 13.18
N LEU A 54 -35.45 -7.93 12.78
CA LEU A 54 -34.26 -7.16 13.11
C LEU A 54 -34.60 -5.69 13.35
N ASN A 55 -34.36 -5.22 14.58
CA ASN A 55 -34.43 -3.80 14.90
C ASN A 55 -33.08 -3.15 14.51
N PHE A 56 -32.99 -2.56 13.33
CA PHE A 56 -31.89 -1.69 12.96
C PHE A 56 -32.23 -0.27 13.39
N GLU A 57 -31.48 0.26 14.37
CA GLU A 57 -31.53 1.68 14.72
C GLU A 57 -30.48 2.40 13.84
N GLY A 58 -30.93 2.98 12.73
CA GLY A 58 -30.08 3.82 11.87
C GLY A 58 -30.64 3.97 10.46
N ASP A 59 -30.59 5.17 9.92
CA ASP A 59 -30.90 5.46 8.52
C ASP A 59 -29.66 5.15 7.67
N PHE A 60 -29.72 4.06 6.91
CA PHE A 60 -28.69 3.74 5.93
C PHE A 60 -28.91 4.60 4.68
N VAL A 61 -28.21 5.72 4.60
CA VAL A 61 -28.24 6.60 3.42
C VAL A 61 -26.92 6.42 2.68
N PHE A 62 -27.01 5.92 1.46
CA PHE A 62 -25.84 5.89 0.57
C PHE A 62 -25.60 7.27 -0.01
N SER A 63 -24.45 7.86 0.27
CA SER A 63 -24.07 9.21 -0.12
C SER A 63 -22.97 9.22 -1.20
N PHE A 64 -22.74 10.38 -1.79
CA PHE A 64 -21.61 10.58 -2.68
C PHE A 64 -20.27 10.48 -1.92
N GLY A 65 -20.27 10.80 -0.62
CA GLY A 65 -19.14 10.62 0.26
C GLY A 65 -18.65 9.17 0.32
N ASP A 66 -19.58 8.22 0.45
CA ASP A 66 -19.24 6.78 0.47
C ASP A 66 -18.49 6.33 -0.80
N VAL A 67 -18.87 6.89 -1.95
CA VAL A 67 -18.18 6.61 -3.23
C VAL A 67 -16.73 7.12 -3.17
N ILE A 68 -16.52 8.33 -2.66
CA ILE A 68 -15.17 8.92 -2.52
C ILE A 68 -14.31 8.07 -1.58
N GLU A 69 -14.86 7.63 -0.44
CA GLU A 69 -14.16 6.76 0.51
C GLU A 69 -13.76 5.42 -0.10
N VAL A 70 -14.68 4.78 -0.82
CA VAL A 70 -14.40 3.53 -1.53
C VAL A 70 -13.25 3.71 -2.52
N PHE A 71 -13.25 4.78 -3.32
CA PHE A 71 -12.16 5.07 -4.24
C PHE A 71 -10.84 5.35 -3.52
N TYR A 72 -10.86 6.09 -2.42
CA TYR A 72 -9.69 6.33 -1.58
C TYR A 72 -9.07 5.02 -1.09
N TYR A 73 -9.87 4.10 -0.56
CA TYR A 73 -9.37 2.79 -0.09
C TYR A 73 -8.86 1.92 -1.24
N PHE A 74 -9.49 1.95 -2.42
CA PHE A 74 -8.96 1.25 -3.60
C PHE A 74 -7.57 1.75 -4.00
N VAL A 75 -7.37 3.07 -4.03
CA VAL A 75 -6.06 3.67 -4.33
C VAL A 75 -5.06 3.28 -3.25
N THR A 76 -5.42 3.40 -1.98
CA THR A 76 -4.55 3.08 -0.84
C THR A 76 -4.09 1.61 -0.86
N PHE A 77 -5.01 0.66 -0.99
CA PHE A 77 -4.65 -0.76 -1.06
C PHE A 77 -3.88 -1.10 -2.33
N GLY A 78 -4.17 -0.45 -3.45
CA GLY A 78 -3.40 -0.58 -4.69
C GLY A 78 -1.95 -0.15 -4.53
N VAL A 79 -1.72 1.01 -3.90
CA VAL A 79 -0.38 1.53 -3.58
C VAL A 79 0.36 0.59 -2.62
N LEU A 80 -0.29 0.16 -1.54
CA LEU A 80 0.29 -0.79 -0.58
C LEU A 80 0.69 -2.10 -1.24
N LEU A 81 -0.18 -2.66 -2.08
CA LEU A 81 0.11 -3.90 -2.82
C LEU A 81 1.31 -3.72 -3.77
N TYR A 82 1.39 -2.60 -4.46
CA TYR A 82 2.52 -2.27 -5.32
C TYR A 82 3.83 -2.21 -4.53
N ILE A 83 3.84 -1.48 -3.39
CA ILE A 83 5.02 -1.35 -2.52
C ILE A 83 5.47 -2.72 -2.01
N VAL A 84 4.55 -3.52 -1.47
CA VAL A 84 4.85 -4.87 -0.95
C VAL A 84 5.48 -5.75 -2.04
N ASN A 85 4.94 -5.72 -3.27
CA ASN A 85 5.50 -6.49 -4.38
C ASN A 85 6.93 -6.03 -4.72
N ARG A 86 7.22 -4.72 -4.75
CA ARG A 86 8.58 -4.20 -5.00
C ARG A 86 9.56 -4.56 -3.90
N LEU A 87 9.12 -4.49 -2.63
CA LEU A 87 9.95 -4.91 -1.50
C LEU A 87 10.25 -6.42 -1.53
N LEU A 88 9.30 -7.26 -1.92
CA LEU A 88 9.52 -8.70 -2.10
C LEU A 88 10.54 -8.99 -3.22
N GLU A 89 10.51 -8.22 -4.32
CA GLU A 89 11.50 -8.33 -5.40
C GLU A 89 12.91 -7.96 -4.90
N ILE A 90 13.04 -6.88 -4.11
CA ILE A 90 14.30 -6.46 -3.49
C ILE A 90 14.81 -7.56 -2.55
N LEU A 91 13.96 -8.06 -1.65
CA LEU A 91 14.33 -9.13 -0.71
C LEU A 91 14.73 -10.42 -1.43
N ARG A 92 14.13 -10.72 -2.58
CA ARG A 92 14.52 -11.88 -3.39
C ARG A 92 15.96 -11.76 -3.89
N THR A 93 16.38 -10.58 -4.38
CA THR A 93 17.78 -10.36 -4.81
C THR A 93 18.74 -10.39 -3.64
N LEU A 94 18.35 -9.88 -2.46
CA LEU A 94 19.17 -9.95 -1.24
C LEU A 94 19.36 -11.41 -0.74
N ARG A 95 18.40 -12.28 -0.97
CA ARG A 95 18.46 -13.69 -0.52
C ARG A 95 19.26 -14.59 -1.46
N PHE A 96 19.19 -14.38 -2.76
CA PHE A 96 19.66 -15.31 -3.79
C PHE A 96 20.67 -14.72 -4.75
N GLY A 97 21.00 -13.45 -4.65
CA GLY A 97 21.87 -12.75 -5.57
C GLY A 97 22.76 -11.73 -4.89
N SER A 98 23.23 -10.76 -5.70
CA SER A 98 23.97 -9.61 -5.21
C SER A 98 22.99 -8.52 -4.75
N PRO A 99 23.22 -7.89 -3.58
CA PRO A 99 22.41 -6.76 -3.13
C PRO A 99 22.55 -5.53 -4.05
N PHE A 100 23.77 -5.28 -4.51
CA PHE A 100 24.11 -4.14 -5.34
C PHE A 100 23.94 -4.49 -6.82
N VAL A 101 22.68 -4.46 -7.27
CA VAL A 101 22.28 -4.57 -8.67
C VAL A 101 21.47 -3.35 -9.05
N LYS A 102 21.64 -2.88 -10.27
CA LYS A 102 20.99 -1.67 -10.79
C LYS A 102 19.47 -1.71 -10.67
N GLU A 103 18.89 -2.91 -10.80
CA GLU A 103 17.46 -3.15 -10.67
C GLU A 103 16.96 -2.83 -9.26
N ASN A 104 17.74 -3.04 -8.20
CA ASN A 104 17.33 -2.73 -6.84
C ASN A 104 17.26 -1.22 -6.60
N ALA A 105 18.20 -0.43 -7.15
CA ALA A 105 18.14 1.02 -7.12
C ALA A 105 16.82 1.52 -7.75
N VAL A 106 16.48 1.01 -8.94
CA VAL A 106 15.22 1.34 -9.62
C VAL A 106 13.99 0.89 -8.84
N ARG A 107 14.05 -0.27 -8.16
CA ARG A 107 12.94 -0.75 -7.31
C ARG A 107 12.72 0.16 -6.10
N PHE A 108 13.80 0.58 -5.40
CA PHE A 108 13.70 1.54 -4.30
C PHE A 108 13.14 2.88 -4.77
N GLN A 109 13.61 3.39 -5.91
CA GLN A 109 13.09 4.62 -6.49
C GLN A 109 11.58 4.52 -6.78
N ARG A 110 11.13 3.38 -7.33
CA ARG A 110 9.69 3.12 -7.57
C ARG A 110 8.88 3.03 -6.27
N VAL A 111 9.45 2.47 -5.21
CA VAL A 111 8.83 2.47 -3.88
C VAL A 111 8.70 3.91 -3.36
N GLY A 112 9.74 4.72 -3.47
CA GLY A 112 9.70 6.13 -3.10
C GLY A 112 8.61 6.91 -3.84
N PHE A 113 8.50 6.74 -5.15
CA PHE A 113 7.43 7.36 -5.94
C PHE A 113 6.04 6.83 -5.60
N ALA A 114 5.90 5.54 -5.28
CA ALA A 114 4.61 4.99 -4.86
C ALA A 114 4.16 5.55 -3.50
N LEU A 115 5.08 5.70 -2.54
CA LEU A 115 4.81 6.35 -1.26
C LEU A 115 4.40 7.81 -1.46
N LEU A 116 5.16 8.56 -2.26
CA LEU A 116 4.85 9.97 -2.58
C LEU A 116 3.47 10.09 -3.25
N PHE A 117 3.17 9.21 -4.20
CA PHE A 117 1.86 9.17 -4.85
C PHE A 117 0.74 8.88 -3.84
N GLY A 118 0.95 7.94 -2.90
CA GLY A 118 -0.02 7.63 -1.84
C GLY A 118 -0.33 8.84 -0.96
N GLU A 119 0.70 9.60 -0.54
CA GLU A 119 0.51 10.82 0.26
C GLU A 119 -0.20 11.93 -0.52
N ILE A 120 0.16 12.13 -1.79
CA ILE A 120 -0.53 13.11 -2.63
C ILE A 120 -2.00 12.69 -2.84
N ALA A 121 -2.26 11.42 -3.10
CA ALA A 121 -3.62 10.90 -3.25
C ALA A 121 -4.43 11.12 -1.97
N LYS A 122 -3.87 10.81 -0.78
CA LYS A 122 -4.51 11.08 0.53
C LYS A 122 -4.93 12.55 0.66
N ILE A 123 -4.03 13.49 0.36
CA ILE A 123 -4.32 14.92 0.40
C ILE A 123 -5.45 15.30 -0.57
N VAL A 124 -5.41 14.78 -1.80
CA VAL A 124 -6.46 15.05 -2.80
C VAL A 124 -7.81 14.52 -2.33
N PHE A 125 -7.88 13.30 -1.81
CA PHE A 125 -9.13 12.73 -1.30
C PHE A 125 -9.63 13.45 -0.05
N ALA A 126 -8.74 13.88 0.85
CA ALA A 126 -9.10 14.69 2.01
C ALA A 126 -9.68 16.06 1.62
N ILE A 127 -9.16 16.70 0.54
CA ILE A 127 -9.74 17.94 0.01
C ILE A 127 -11.12 17.66 -0.61
N LEU A 128 -11.27 16.55 -1.33
CA LEU A 128 -12.57 16.16 -1.91
C LEU A 128 -13.60 15.84 -0.82
N SER A 129 -13.18 15.27 0.31
CA SER A 129 -14.06 14.98 1.46
C SER A 129 -14.64 16.25 2.08
N MET A 130 -13.92 17.38 2.06
CA MET A 130 -14.44 18.66 2.55
C MET A 130 -15.66 19.17 1.78
N ALA A 131 -15.87 18.72 0.54
CA ALA A 131 -17.01 19.08 -0.32
C ALA A 131 -18.08 17.97 -0.36
N SER A 132 -17.95 16.94 0.43
CA SER A 132 -18.82 15.77 0.48
C SER A 132 -19.00 15.29 1.92
N ASP A 133 -19.89 14.33 2.16
CA ASP A 133 -20.08 13.71 3.47
C ASP A 133 -19.07 12.57 3.73
N ALA A 134 -17.94 12.54 2.99
CA ALA A 134 -16.88 11.55 3.19
C ALA A 134 -16.08 11.84 4.47
N ASP A 135 -15.74 10.80 5.23
CA ASP A 135 -14.94 10.90 6.45
C ASP A 135 -13.47 10.52 6.17
N ILE A 136 -12.75 11.45 5.51
CA ILE A 136 -11.34 11.29 5.20
C ILE A 136 -10.56 12.42 5.85
N ASP A 137 -9.83 12.10 6.91
CA ASP A 137 -9.02 13.08 7.64
C ASP A 137 -7.78 13.52 6.85
N LEU A 138 -7.52 14.83 6.88
CA LEU A 138 -6.27 15.40 6.41
C LEU A 138 -5.21 15.29 7.52
N ASP A 139 -4.53 14.17 7.58
CA ASP A 139 -3.42 13.95 8.50
C ASP A 139 -2.09 13.94 7.72
N ILE A 140 -1.25 14.95 8.00
CA ILE A 140 0.08 15.11 7.40
C ILE A 140 1.12 14.68 8.43
N GLU A 141 1.56 13.42 8.34
CA GLU A 141 2.56 12.86 9.22
C GLU A 141 3.99 13.16 8.75
N LEU A 142 4.73 13.95 9.54
CA LEU A 142 6.15 14.24 9.28
C LEU A 142 6.99 12.94 9.13
N PHE A 143 6.68 11.91 9.91
CA PHE A 143 7.35 10.61 9.83
C PHE A 143 7.25 9.97 8.45
N THR A 144 6.10 10.06 7.81
CA THR A 144 5.90 9.52 6.45
C THR A 144 6.79 10.25 5.44
N TRP A 145 6.89 11.57 5.52
CA TRP A 145 7.76 12.36 4.64
C TRP A 145 9.24 12.06 4.84
N ILE A 146 9.67 11.89 6.10
CA ILE A 146 11.04 11.45 6.41
C ILE A 146 11.27 10.03 5.84
N GLY A 147 10.30 9.13 5.97
CA GLY A 147 10.36 7.78 5.40
C GLY A 147 10.51 7.79 3.88
N ILE A 148 9.75 8.63 3.18
CA ILE A 148 9.85 8.81 1.72
C ILE A 148 11.26 9.30 1.35
N ALA A 149 11.77 10.32 2.03
CA ALA A 149 13.12 10.83 1.81
C ALA A 149 14.19 9.74 2.04
N ALA A 150 14.05 8.96 3.13
CA ALA A 150 14.97 7.85 3.42
C ALA A 150 14.96 6.78 2.32
N VAL A 151 13.81 6.46 1.73
CA VAL A 151 13.73 5.51 0.62
C VAL A 151 14.43 6.03 -0.64
N PHE A 152 14.34 7.33 -0.95
CA PHE A 152 15.08 7.92 -2.05
C PHE A 152 16.59 7.94 -1.80
N VAL A 153 17.02 8.24 -0.56
CA VAL A 153 18.44 8.13 -0.18
C VAL A 153 18.95 6.69 -0.33
N LEU A 154 18.15 5.69 0.08
CA LEU A 154 18.48 4.28 -0.14
C LEU A 154 18.59 3.95 -1.64
N ALA A 155 17.69 4.45 -2.47
CA ALA A 155 17.75 4.25 -3.92
C ALA A 155 19.08 4.75 -4.50
N GLU A 156 19.54 5.93 -4.06
CA GLU A 156 20.82 6.51 -4.50
C GLU A 156 22.01 5.69 -4.00
N VAL A 157 22.02 5.28 -2.73
CA VAL A 157 23.09 4.42 -2.18
C VAL A 157 23.20 3.11 -2.95
N PHE A 158 22.05 2.48 -3.31
CA PHE A 158 22.06 1.26 -4.11
C PHE A 158 22.50 1.52 -5.56
N HIS A 159 22.21 2.69 -6.12
CA HIS A 159 22.66 3.08 -7.44
C HIS A 159 24.18 3.21 -7.49
N GLU A 160 24.77 3.98 -6.58
CA GLU A 160 26.21 4.14 -6.47
C GLU A 160 26.93 2.82 -6.13
N GLY A 161 26.36 2.00 -5.24
CA GLY A 161 26.90 0.68 -4.92
C GLY A 161 26.90 -0.28 -6.12
N ALA A 162 25.86 -0.22 -6.96
CA ALA A 162 25.82 -1.01 -8.20
C ALA A 162 26.88 -0.56 -9.22
N LYS A 163 27.10 0.74 -9.34
CA LYS A 163 28.11 1.33 -10.22
C LYS A 163 29.53 0.94 -9.79
N MET A 164 29.85 1.08 -8.50
CA MET A 164 31.15 0.66 -7.96
C MET A 164 31.42 -0.82 -8.20
N LYS A 165 30.40 -1.67 -8.09
CA LYS A 165 30.54 -3.09 -8.38
C LYS A 165 30.82 -3.35 -9.86
N GLU A 166 30.10 -2.68 -10.77
CA GLU A 166 30.34 -2.81 -12.22
C GLU A 166 31.75 -2.38 -12.60
N GLU A 167 32.29 -1.31 -12.02
CA GLU A 167 33.67 -0.85 -12.21
C GLU A 167 34.70 -1.88 -11.72
N GLN A 168 34.43 -2.56 -10.59
CA GLN A 168 35.30 -3.63 -10.08
C GLN A 168 35.29 -4.86 -11.00
N ASP A 169 34.11 -5.25 -11.51
CA ASP A 169 33.98 -6.41 -12.39
C ASP A 169 34.65 -6.19 -13.75
N LEU A 170 34.87 -4.92 -14.18
CA LEU A 170 35.59 -4.56 -15.40
C LEU A 170 37.13 -4.48 -15.23
N THR A 171 37.64 -4.45 -13.99
CA THR A 171 39.07 -4.29 -13.71
C THR A 171 39.77 -5.63 -13.44
N VAL A 172 39.11 -6.76 -13.54
CA VAL A 172 39.62 -8.12 -13.42
C VAL A 172 39.69 -8.77 -14.81
#